data_2bafce0956c0824cf2a2cf61882e5c4b
#
_entry.id   2bafce0956c0824cf2a2cf61882e5c4b
#
_cell.length_a   1.000
_cell.length_b   1.000
_cell.length_c   1.000
_cell.angle_alpha   90.00
_cell.angle_beta   90.00
_cell.angle_gamma   90.00
#
_symmetry.space_group_name_H-M   'P 1'
#
loop_
_entity.id
_entity.type
_entity.pdbx_description
1 polymer ?
#
loop_
_entity_poly.entity_id
_entity_poly.type
_entity_poly.pdbx_seq_one_letter_code
_entity_poly.pdbx_strand_id
1 'polypeptide(L)'
;MKQNTIKVNTSELASYKVRCPRLTAPEIEPPMPLLTDRRLRRLACLCLVGTMALAPGRSARADTDDEPARILSFENDSVATTVPGNGDVNPYGVAFVPPSFPRGGLLKPGDILVSNFNDMANVQGTGTTIVDVAQNDQTSLFFQGKAPLGLSTGLAVLKVGFVLVANCPTNGATPLPMALPGSLLLIDRFGKLSDSLGLSGFIEGPWDFTVQDKGYFVKVFISNVLTGTVSRLDLSIAGGKFLVLRKALVASGYIHKPDPVTFEVGPTGLVYNAQHDILYVSSTGDNEVFAVPDAGDRTTPPPNGKGIVIYADNVHLHGALAMAQAPNGHLLVSNSDGINADPSQRNRRIHDQGPVYRRAFRRCDAGWSIRA
;
A
#
# COMPACT_ATOMS: atom_id res chain seq x y z
N MET A 1 -5.36 -29.25 9.13
CA MET A 1 -4.82 -28.19 8.28
C MET A 1 -5.97 -27.28 7.87
N LYS A 2 -5.97 -26.02 8.30
CA LYS A 2 -6.98 -25.07 7.82
C LYS A 2 -6.52 -24.58 6.44
N GLN A 3 -7.30 -24.85 5.40
CA GLN A 3 -7.07 -24.28 4.08
C GLN A 3 -7.21 -22.76 4.18
N ASN A 4 -6.14 -22.03 3.89
CA ASN A 4 -6.20 -20.59 3.77
C ASN A 4 -6.91 -20.25 2.46
N THR A 5 -8.09 -19.69 2.57
CA THR A 5 -8.93 -19.32 1.44
C THR A 5 -9.09 -17.80 1.41
N ILE A 6 -8.80 -17.17 0.27
CA ILE A 6 -9.08 -15.76 0.04
C ILE A 6 -10.47 -15.65 -0.59
N LYS A 7 -11.29 -14.76 -0.06
CA LYS A 7 -12.60 -14.43 -0.61
C LYS A 7 -12.57 -13.00 -1.15
N VAL A 8 -12.96 -12.79 -2.38
CA VAL A 8 -12.92 -11.49 -3.08
C VAL A 8 -14.27 -11.25 -3.77
N ASN A 9 -14.83 -10.06 -3.61
CA ASN A 9 -16.03 -9.66 -4.35
C ASN A 9 -15.61 -9.00 -5.68
N THR A 10 -15.92 -9.65 -6.79
CA THR A 10 -15.56 -9.20 -8.14
C THR A 10 -16.67 -8.44 -8.87
N SER A 11 -17.91 -8.47 -8.37
CA SER A 11 -19.08 -7.95 -9.12
C SER A 11 -19.15 -6.43 -9.24
N GLU A 12 -18.55 -5.67 -8.32
CA GLU A 12 -18.60 -4.20 -8.34
C GLU A 12 -17.43 -3.52 -9.07
N LEU A 13 -16.33 -4.21 -9.34
CA LEU A 13 -15.20 -3.65 -10.09
C LEU A 13 -15.56 -3.30 -11.57
N ALA A 14 -16.62 -3.89 -12.10
CA ALA A 14 -17.07 -3.68 -13.49
C ALA A 14 -18.03 -2.48 -13.68
N SER A 15 -18.59 -1.90 -12.60
CA SER A 15 -19.67 -0.92 -12.70
C SER A 15 -19.28 0.56 -12.51
N TYR A 16 -18.05 0.87 -12.15
CA TYR A 16 -17.60 2.26 -12.03
C TYR A 16 -17.27 2.86 -13.39
N LYS A 17 -18.31 3.25 -14.15
CA LYS A 17 -18.17 4.23 -15.23
C LYS A 17 -17.90 5.59 -14.60
N VAL A 18 -16.65 5.98 -14.48
CA VAL A 18 -16.28 7.36 -14.21
C VAL A 18 -16.75 8.21 -15.37
N ARG A 19 -17.87 8.92 -15.22
CA ARG A 19 -18.22 10.05 -16.07
C ARG A 19 -17.27 11.19 -15.72
N CYS A 20 -16.21 11.35 -16.48
CA CYS A 20 -15.48 12.61 -16.49
C CYS A 20 -16.45 13.71 -16.99
N PRO A 21 -16.72 14.78 -16.24
CA PRO A 21 -17.34 15.96 -16.81
C PRO A 21 -16.37 16.51 -17.88
N ARG A 22 -16.87 16.78 -19.10
CA ARG A 22 -16.12 17.53 -20.09
C ARG A 22 -15.82 18.90 -19.49
N LEU A 23 -14.55 19.13 -19.14
CA LEU A 23 -14.04 20.46 -18.91
C LEU A 23 -14.04 21.16 -20.27
N THR A 24 -14.97 22.09 -20.47
CA THR A 24 -14.86 23.10 -21.51
C THR A 24 -13.64 23.96 -21.16
N ALA A 25 -12.75 24.14 -22.13
CA ALA A 25 -11.59 25.00 -21.97
C ALA A 25 -12.06 26.42 -21.57
N PRO A 26 -11.38 27.09 -20.62
CA PRO A 26 -11.69 28.48 -20.34
C PRO A 26 -11.30 29.34 -21.55
N GLU A 27 -12.22 30.19 -21.99
CA GLU A 27 -11.93 31.24 -22.95
C GLU A 27 -10.81 32.13 -22.37
N ILE A 28 -9.76 32.31 -23.17
CA ILE A 28 -8.64 33.18 -22.83
C ILE A 28 -9.11 34.60 -23.09
N GLU A 29 -9.41 35.36 -22.06
CA GLU A 29 -9.59 36.80 -22.16
C GLU A 29 -8.24 37.50 -22.51
N PRO A 30 -8.24 38.51 -23.38
CA PRO A 30 -7.01 39.21 -23.72
C PRO A 30 -6.48 40.03 -22.52
N PRO A 31 -5.17 40.22 -22.39
CA PRO A 31 -4.57 40.91 -21.26
C PRO A 31 -5.00 42.40 -21.22
N MET A 32 -5.48 42.83 -20.06
CA MET A 32 -5.75 44.24 -19.79
C MET A 32 -4.46 45.05 -19.78
N PRO A 33 -4.47 46.31 -20.30
CA PRO A 33 -3.32 47.16 -20.31
C PRO A 33 -2.90 47.64 -18.91
N LEU A 34 -1.60 47.57 -18.63
CA LEU A 34 -0.98 48.05 -17.41
C LEU A 34 -1.17 49.58 -17.24
N LEU A 35 -1.95 49.95 -16.24
CA LEU A 35 -2.06 51.32 -15.77
C LEU A 35 -0.78 51.72 -15.01
N THR A 36 0.06 52.56 -15.65
CA THR A 36 1.28 53.13 -15.11
C THR A 36 1.00 54.52 -14.47
N ASP A 37 0.07 54.66 -13.57
CA ASP A 37 -0.08 55.95 -12.87
C ASP A 37 0.14 55.79 -11.35
N ARG A 38 1.28 56.34 -10.91
CA ARG A 38 1.76 56.32 -9.51
C ARG A 38 0.93 57.20 -8.55
N ARG A 39 -0.12 57.92 -9.02
CA ARG A 39 -0.88 58.85 -8.20
C ARG A 39 -2.14 58.27 -7.57
N LEU A 40 -2.59 57.11 -7.97
CA LEU A 40 -3.78 56.45 -7.46
C LEU A 40 -3.55 55.43 -6.29
N ARG A 41 -2.30 55.28 -5.87
CA ARG A 41 -1.97 54.33 -4.74
C ARG A 41 -2.20 54.92 -3.33
N ARG A 42 -2.67 56.16 -3.18
CA ARG A 42 -2.87 56.81 -1.85
C ARG A 42 -4.34 57.00 -1.41
N LEU A 43 -5.32 56.60 -2.20
CA LEU A 43 -6.74 56.73 -1.83
C LEU A 43 -7.49 55.40 -1.55
N ALA A 44 -6.85 54.26 -1.63
CA ALA A 44 -7.48 52.95 -1.41
C ALA A 44 -7.35 52.41 0.02
N CYS A 45 -6.79 53.19 0.96
CA CYS A 45 -6.52 52.69 2.32
C CYS A 45 -7.44 53.26 3.42
N LEU A 46 -8.55 53.94 3.12
CA LEU A 46 -9.34 54.58 4.15
C LEU A 46 -10.86 54.31 4.12
N CYS A 47 -11.35 53.25 3.51
CA CYS A 47 -12.78 52.90 3.58
C CYS A 47 -12.99 51.38 3.69
N LEU A 48 -12.40 50.73 4.70
CA LEU A 48 -12.76 49.33 5.06
C LEU A 48 -12.73 49.10 6.57
N VAL A 49 -13.48 49.97 7.28
CA VAL A 49 -13.88 49.67 8.66
C VAL A 49 -15.42 49.80 8.69
N GLY A 50 -16.08 48.68 8.80
CA GLY A 50 -17.51 48.67 9.12
C GLY A 50 -18.37 47.83 8.16
N THR A 51 -18.33 46.55 8.28
CA THR A 51 -19.49 45.64 8.34
C THR A 51 -18.94 44.23 8.51
N MET A 52 -18.67 43.83 9.74
CA MET A 52 -18.67 42.38 10.07
C MET A 52 -20.13 41.94 9.99
N ALA A 53 -20.59 41.58 8.79
CA ALA A 53 -21.74 40.72 8.64
C ALA A 53 -21.31 39.37 9.23
N LEU A 54 -21.93 38.97 10.34
CA LEU A 54 -21.96 37.61 10.83
C LEU A 54 -22.46 36.74 9.67
N ALA A 55 -21.53 36.20 8.90
CA ALA A 55 -21.83 35.03 8.10
C ALA A 55 -22.26 33.93 9.09
N PRO A 56 -23.45 33.32 8.90
CA PRO A 56 -23.82 32.18 9.72
C PRO A 56 -22.67 31.19 9.59
N GLY A 57 -22.04 30.90 10.72
CA GLY A 57 -21.00 29.88 10.77
C GLY A 57 -21.55 28.65 10.07
N ARG A 58 -20.97 28.24 8.96
CA ARG A 58 -21.12 26.89 8.52
C ARG A 58 -20.60 26.08 9.70
N SER A 59 -21.53 25.60 10.53
CA SER A 59 -21.24 24.50 11.42
C SER A 59 -20.54 23.49 10.53
N ALA A 60 -19.26 23.24 10.81
CA ALA A 60 -18.61 22.05 10.30
C ALA A 60 -19.61 20.95 10.68
N ARG A 61 -20.32 20.44 9.68
CA ARG A 61 -21.14 19.26 9.85
C ARG A 61 -20.16 18.26 10.44
N ALA A 62 -20.33 17.95 11.71
CA ALA A 62 -19.70 16.78 12.28
C ALA A 62 -20.04 15.69 11.27
N ASP A 63 -19.03 15.17 10.62
CA ASP A 63 -19.17 14.00 9.76
C ASP A 63 -19.88 13.00 10.67
N THR A 64 -21.16 12.80 10.41
CA THR A 64 -21.92 11.85 11.19
C THR A 64 -21.30 10.53 10.77
N ASP A 65 -20.51 9.95 11.66
CA ASP A 65 -19.89 8.62 11.55
C ASP A 65 -20.90 7.49 11.25
N ASP A 66 -22.08 7.85 10.76
CA ASP A 66 -23.20 6.98 10.49
C ASP A 66 -23.26 6.45 9.06
N GLU A 67 -22.29 6.78 8.17
CA GLU A 67 -22.16 5.99 6.97
C GLU A 67 -21.72 4.58 7.37
N PRO A 68 -22.59 3.57 7.19
CA PRO A 68 -22.21 2.20 7.46
C PRO A 68 -20.94 1.91 6.65
N ALA A 69 -20.03 1.15 7.23
CA ALA A 69 -18.80 0.75 6.56
C ALA A 69 -19.12 -0.23 5.41
N ARG A 70 -19.82 0.26 4.38
CA ARG A 70 -20.28 -0.54 3.22
C ARG A 70 -19.15 -1.34 2.62
N ILE A 71 -17.92 -0.75 2.53
CA ILE A 71 -16.72 -1.43 2.02
C ILE A 71 -16.44 -2.77 2.72
N LEU A 72 -16.80 -2.91 4.01
CA LEU A 72 -16.57 -4.15 4.75
C LEU A 72 -17.84 -5.00 4.94
N SER A 73 -18.98 -4.56 4.38
CA SER A 73 -20.25 -5.25 4.45
C SER A 73 -20.61 -6.02 3.18
N PHE A 74 -19.75 -6.00 2.16
CA PHE A 74 -19.98 -6.78 0.94
C PHE A 74 -19.88 -8.28 1.24
N GLU A 75 -20.84 -9.04 0.74
CA GLU A 75 -20.75 -10.51 0.72
C GLU A 75 -19.63 -10.92 -0.23
N ASN A 76 -18.95 -12.02 0.11
CA ASN A 76 -17.88 -12.53 -0.74
C ASN A 76 -18.48 -13.40 -1.83
N ASP A 77 -18.27 -13.01 -3.06
CA ASP A 77 -18.78 -13.70 -4.22
C ASP A 77 -17.84 -14.79 -4.74
N SER A 78 -16.56 -14.75 -4.31
CA SER A 78 -15.53 -15.64 -4.85
C SER A 78 -14.75 -16.33 -3.75
N VAL A 79 -14.51 -17.63 -3.92
CA VAL A 79 -13.66 -18.43 -3.04
C VAL A 79 -12.74 -19.28 -3.89
N ALA A 80 -11.44 -18.99 -3.82
CA ALA A 80 -10.41 -19.72 -4.56
C ALA A 80 -9.32 -20.23 -3.62
N THR A 81 -8.68 -21.36 -3.98
CA THR A 81 -7.47 -21.80 -3.32
C THR A 81 -6.26 -21.06 -3.88
N THR A 82 -5.32 -20.69 -3.02
CA THR A 82 -4.04 -20.10 -3.42
C THR A 82 -2.89 -21.09 -3.33
N VAL A 83 -3.18 -22.36 -3.07
CA VAL A 83 -2.20 -23.44 -2.95
C VAL A 83 -1.91 -24.01 -4.34
N PRO A 84 -0.72 -23.79 -4.89
CA PRO A 84 -0.31 -24.35 -6.19
C PRO A 84 0.13 -25.81 -6.06
N GLY A 85 0.52 -26.42 -7.21
CA GLY A 85 0.90 -27.81 -7.27
C GLY A 85 2.15 -28.21 -6.47
N ASN A 86 3.03 -27.25 -6.12
CA ASN A 86 4.19 -27.49 -5.25
C ASN A 86 3.84 -27.41 -3.75
N GLY A 87 2.59 -27.03 -3.42
CA GLY A 87 2.10 -27.00 -2.05
C GLY A 87 2.45 -25.76 -1.23
N ASP A 88 3.02 -24.70 -1.84
CA ASP A 88 3.27 -23.44 -1.14
C ASP A 88 1.98 -22.88 -0.51
N VAL A 89 2.10 -22.30 0.67
CA VAL A 89 0.99 -21.85 1.51
C VAL A 89 1.24 -20.44 2.05
N ASN A 90 0.33 -19.95 2.91
CA ASN A 90 0.39 -18.66 3.55
C ASN A 90 0.36 -17.51 2.52
N PRO A 91 -0.82 -17.25 1.89
CA PRO A 91 -1.00 -16.15 0.96
C PRO A 91 -0.77 -14.81 1.67
N TYR A 92 0.10 -13.99 1.11
CA TYR A 92 0.53 -12.73 1.74
C TYR A 92 0.29 -11.52 0.87
N GLY A 93 0.95 -11.42 -0.29
CA GLY A 93 0.77 -10.34 -1.24
C GLY A 93 -0.45 -10.55 -2.12
N VAL A 94 -1.23 -9.48 -2.36
CA VAL A 94 -2.39 -9.50 -3.27
C VAL A 94 -2.31 -8.29 -4.18
N ALA A 95 -2.47 -8.49 -5.49
CA ALA A 95 -2.53 -7.41 -6.46
C ALA A 95 -3.57 -7.70 -7.55
N PHE A 96 -4.25 -6.65 -8.01
CA PHE A 96 -5.21 -6.76 -9.10
C PHE A 96 -4.56 -6.39 -10.42
N VAL A 97 -4.86 -7.13 -11.49
CA VAL A 97 -4.42 -6.83 -12.84
C VAL A 97 -5.27 -5.67 -13.38
N PRO A 98 -4.66 -4.48 -13.64
CA PRO A 98 -5.42 -3.31 -14.03
C PRO A 98 -5.98 -3.43 -15.48
N PRO A 99 -7.06 -2.72 -15.81
CA PRO A 99 -7.63 -2.72 -17.17
C PRO A 99 -6.63 -2.30 -18.26
N SER A 100 -5.61 -1.52 -17.91
CA SER A 100 -4.56 -1.03 -18.80
C SER A 100 -3.40 -2.00 -19.00
N PHE A 101 -3.41 -3.17 -18.34
CA PHE A 101 -2.31 -4.14 -18.46
C PHE A 101 -2.13 -4.62 -19.90
N PRO A 102 -0.90 -4.72 -20.43
CA PRO A 102 -0.65 -5.10 -21.81
C PRO A 102 -1.13 -6.53 -22.11
N ARG A 103 -1.84 -6.68 -23.24
CA ARG A 103 -2.33 -7.99 -23.69
C ARG A 103 -1.19 -8.92 -24.14
N GLY A 104 -1.50 -10.21 -24.29
CA GLY A 104 -0.61 -11.21 -24.88
C GLY A 104 0.36 -11.84 -23.86
N GLY A 105 -0.02 -11.87 -22.58
CA GLY A 105 0.64 -12.62 -21.51
C GLY A 105 -0.29 -13.65 -20.88
N LEU A 106 0.10 -14.18 -19.71
CA LEU A 106 -0.71 -15.10 -18.91
C LEU A 106 -1.86 -14.34 -18.22
N LEU A 107 -1.59 -13.12 -17.75
CA LEU A 107 -2.52 -12.30 -16.96
C LEU A 107 -3.52 -11.57 -17.84
N LYS A 108 -4.73 -11.46 -17.34
CA LYS A 108 -5.84 -10.69 -17.94
C LYS A 108 -6.32 -9.60 -17.00
N PRO A 109 -6.80 -8.45 -17.52
CA PRO A 109 -7.42 -7.44 -16.69
C PRO A 109 -8.52 -8.01 -15.79
N GLY A 110 -8.47 -7.70 -14.50
CA GLY A 110 -9.42 -8.20 -13.50
C GLY A 110 -8.98 -9.48 -12.78
N ASP A 111 -7.92 -10.14 -13.23
CA ASP A 111 -7.32 -11.26 -12.50
C ASP A 111 -6.68 -10.78 -11.20
N ILE A 112 -6.51 -11.68 -10.24
CA ILE A 112 -5.94 -11.39 -8.92
C ILE A 112 -4.68 -12.23 -8.74
N LEU A 113 -3.54 -11.58 -8.54
CA LEU A 113 -2.30 -12.24 -8.19
C LEU A 113 -2.18 -12.38 -6.67
N VAL A 114 -1.71 -13.54 -6.23
CA VAL A 114 -1.45 -13.83 -4.83
C VAL A 114 -0.09 -14.49 -4.67
N SER A 115 0.80 -13.92 -3.84
CA SER A 115 2.08 -14.53 -3.48
C SER A 115 1.94 -15.42 -2.25
N ASN A 116 2.61 -16.57 -2.24
CA ASN A 116 2.72 -17.45 -1.11
C ASN A 116 4.08 -17.26 -0.41
N PHE A 117 4.04 -16.99 0.90
CA PHE A 117 5.24 -16.68 1.68
C PHE A 117 5.95 -17.93 2.22
N ASN A 118 5.21 -19.02 2.41
CA ASN A 118 5.72 -20.24 3.01
C ASN A 118 5.70 -21.40 2.01
N ASP A 119 6.59 -22.36 2.20
CA ASP A 119 6.56 -23.63 1.49
C ASP A 119 5.45 -24.58 2.02
N MET A 120 5.40 -25.78 1.47
CA MET A 120 4.45 -26.83 1.87
C MET A 120 4.61 -27.23 3.35
N ALA A 121 5.79 -27.10 3.93
CA ALA A 121 6.05 -27.36 5.36
C ALA A 121 5.62 -26.18 6.24
N ASN A 122 5.11 -25.11 5.66
CA ASN A 122 4.69 -23.87 6.31
C ASN A 122 5.84 -23.14 7.02
N VAL A 123 7.06 -23.22 6.48
CA VAL A 123 8.22 -22.47 6.97
C VAL A 123 8.19 -21.05 6.37
N GLN A 124 8.28 -20.06 7.23
CA GLN A 124 8.20 -18.65 6.81
C GLN A 124 9.41 -18.23 5.96
N GLY A 125 9.14 -17.45 4.90
CA GLY A 125 10.18 -16.95 4.01
C GLY A 125 10.81 -18.00 3.09
N THR A 126 10.06 -19.05 2.75
CA THR A 126 10.51 -20.13 1.85
C THR A 126 9.57 -20.37 0.65
N GLY A 127 8.44 -19.63 0.60
CA GLY A 127 7.49 -19.71 -0.51
C GLY A 127 8.04 -19.10 -1.80
N THR A 128 7.82 -19.79 -2.91
CA THR A 128 8.45 -19.51 -4.21
C THR A 128 7.46 -19.16 -5.31
N THR A 129 6.14 -19.16 -5.00
CA THR A 129 5.09 -19.11 -6.00
C THR A 129 4.21 -17.88 -5.91
N ILE A 130 3.74 -17.43 -7.08
CA ILE A 130 2.62 -16.52 -7.23
C ILE A 130 1.57 -17.25 -8.06
N VAL A 131 0.34 -17.25 -7.58
CA VAL A 131 -0.81 -17.77 -8.30
C VAL A 131 -1.63 -16.64 -8.90
N ASP A 132 -2.28 -16.94 -10.01
CA ASP A 132 -3.26 -16.13 -10.69
C ASP A 132 -4.65 -16.71 -10.43
N VAL A 133 -5.53 -15.92 -9.85
CA VAL A 133 -6.94 -16.23 -9.65
C VAL A 133 -7.74 -15.47 -10.70
N ALA A 134 -8.20 -16.18 -11.70
CA ALA A 134 -8.99 -15.60 -12.79
C ALA A 134 -10.39 -15.20 -12.31
N GLN A 135 -11.10 -14.37 -13.11
CA GLN A 135 -12.45 -13.89 -12.79
C GLN A 135 -13.52 -14.99 -12.63
N ASN A 136 -13.23 -16.19 -13.08
CA ASN A 136 -14.08 -17.39 -12.91
C ASN A 136 -13.65 -18.28 -11.75
N ASP A 137 -12.88 -17.75 -10.81
CA ASP A 137 -12.36 -18.41 -9.60
C ASP A 137 -11.39 -19.58 -9.87
N GLN A 138 -10.94 -19.73 -11.11
CA GLN A 138 -9.92 -20.72 -11.46
C GLN A 138 -8.54 -20.21 -11.07
N THR A 139 -7.82 -20.98 -10.27
CA THR A 139 -6.45 -20.68 -9.88
C THR A 139 -5.46 -21.37 -10.82
N SER A 140 -4.48 -20.63 -11.28
CA SER A 140 -3.35 -21.12 -12.05
C SER A 140 -2.02 -20.60 -11.50
N LEU A 141 -0.92 -21.31 -11.82
CA LEU A 141 0.41 -20.87 -11.45
C LEU A 141 0.85 -19.77 -12.42
N PHE A 142 1.13 -18.57 -11.88
CA PHE A 142 1.68 -17.47 -12.67
C PHE A 142 3.22 -17.50 -12.66
N PHE A 143 3.82 -17.64 -11.46
CA PHE A 143 5.27 -17.63 -11.28
C PHE A 143 5.69 -18.70 -10.29
N GLN A 144 6.81 -19.36 -10.59
CA GLN A 144 7.55 -20.19 -9.64
C GLN A 144 9.04 -19.91 -9.80
N GLY A 145 9.63 -19.41 -8.73
CA GLY A 145 11.06 -19.15 -8.65
C GLY A 145 11.86 -20.34 -8.10
N LYS A 146 13.17 -20.14 -8.00
CA LYS A 146 14.08 -21.10 -7.35
C LYS A 146 14.37 -20.64 -5.92
N ALA A 147 14.30 -21.55 -4.97
CA ALA A 147 14.72 -21.26 -3.59
C ALA A 147 16.22 -20.84 -3.54
N PRO A 148 16.63 -19.96 -2.60
CA PRO A 148 15.78 -19.39 -1.55
C PRO A 148 14.98 -18.19 -2.05
N LEU A 149 13.67 -18.24 -1.89
CA LEU A 149 12.76 -17.10 -2.06
C LEU A 149 11.79 -17.07 -0.87
N GLY A 150 11.30 -15.88 -0.55
CA GLY A 150 10.26 -15.62 0.43
C GLY A 150 9.41 -14.45 -0.08
N LEU A 151 8.38 -14.76 -0.87
CA LEU A 151 7.56 -13.76 -1.55
C LEU A 151 6.60 -13.13 -0.54
N SER A 152 6.98 -11.96 -0.03
CA SER A 152 6.28 -11.26 1.05
C SER A 152 5.04 -10.48 0.58
N THR A 153 4.57 -9.52 1.37
CA THR A 153 3.31 -8.82 1.08
C THR A 153 3.38 -7.83 -0.07
N GLY A 154 4.57 -7.30 -0.35
CA GLY A 154 4.74 -6.36 -1.46
C GLY A 154 4.54 -7.04 -2.81
N LEU A 155 3.42 -6.73 -3.47
CA LEU A 155 3.06 -7.25 -4.80
C LEU A 155 2.35 -6.15 -5.58
N ALA A 156 2.78 -5.86 -6.81
CA ALA A 156 2.14 -4.87 -7.67
C ALA A 156 2.21 -5.25 -9.15
N VAL A 157 1.14 -4.97 -9.89
CA VAL A 157 1.08 -5.13 -11.34
C VAL A 157 1.29 -3.77 -12.00
N LEU A 158 2.36 -3.64 -12.78
CA LEU A 158 2.80 -2.38 -13.38
C LEU A 158 2.22 -2.19 -14.78
N LYS A 159 1.88 -0.95 -15.13
CA LYS A 159 1.31 -0.56 -16.43
C LYS A 159 2.15 -0.98 -17.63
N VAL A 160 3.46 -1.13 -17.44
CA VAL A 160 4.41 -1.54 -18.49
C VAL A 160 4.48 -3.04 -18.72
N GLY A 161 3.60 -3.83 -18.04
CA GLY A 161 3.49 -5.27 -18.28
C GLY A 161 4.41 -6.14 -17.45
N PHE A 162 4.82 -5.66 -16.28
CA PHE A 162 5.61 -6.41 -15.31
C PHE A 162 4.87 -6.52 -13.99
N VAL A 163 5.24 -7.53 -13.21
CA VAL A 163 4.85 -7.70 -11.82
C VAL A 163 6.07 -7.45 -10.95
N LEU A 164 5.94 -6.54 -10.01
CA LEU A 164 6.94 -6.23 -9.00
C LEU A 164 6.60 -6.98 -7.71
N VAL A 165 7.61 -7.62 -7.10
CA VAL A 165 7.43 -8.44 -5.90
C VAL A 165 8.52 -8.15 -4.88
N ALA A 166 8.15 -8.01 -3.62
CA ALA A 166 9.10 -8.00 -2.52
C ALA A 166 9.49 -9.44 -2.16
N ASN A 167 10.77 -9.66 -1.95
CA ASN A 167 11.35 -10.95 -1.62
C ASN A 167 12.17 -10.84 -0.33
N CYS A 168 11.68 -11.46 0.73
CA CYS A 168 12.32 -11.54 2.05
C CYS A 168 12.59 -13.02 2.39
N PRO A 169 13.60 -13.63 1.78
CA PRO A 169 13.87 -15.06 1.93
C PRO A 169 14.50 -15.37 3.29
N THR A 170 14.35 -16.64 3.71
CA THR A 170 15.00 -17.18 4.88
C THR A 170 15.83 -18.42 4.55
N ASN A 171 16.65 -18.86 5.50
CA ASN A 171 17.42 -20.10 5.36
C ASN A 171 16.58 -21.37 5.62
N GLY A 172 15.28 -21.24 5.88
CA GLY A 172 14.39 -22.36 6.15
C GLY A 172 14.62 -23.11 7.46
N ALA A 173 15.48 -22.60 8.35
CA ALA A 173 15.74 -23.26 9.62
C ALA A 173 14.50 -23.25 10.54
N THR A 174 14.34 -24.30 11.31
CA THR A 174 13.27 -24.43 12.31
C THR A 174 13.90 -24.61 13.70
N PRO A 175 13.30 -24.08 14.78
CA PRO A 175 11.97 -23.45 14.85
C PRO A 175 11.92 -21.99 14.39
N LEU A 176 13.06 -21.29 14.26
CA LEU A 176 13.12 -19.89 13.86
C LEU A 176 14.04 -19.73 12.65
N PRO A 177 13.49 -19.43 11.46
CA PRO A 177 14.33 -19.19 10.28
C PRO A 177 15.08 -17.87 10.40
N MET A 178 16.30 -17.83 9.85
CA MET A 178 17.07 -16.59 9.73
C MET A 178 16.82 -15.92 8.39
N ALA A 179 16.63 -14.61 8.39
CA ALA A 179 16.52 -13.83 7.17
C ALA A 179 17.81 -13.90 6.33
N LEU A 180 17.64 -13.96 5.03
CA LEU A 180 18.67 -13.80 4.01
C LEU A 180 18.55 -12.43 3.35
N PRO A 181 19.54 -11.99 2.56
CA PRO A 181 19.45 -10.73 1.84
C PRO A 181 18.18 -10.64 0.98
N GLY A 182 17.42 -9.58 1.18
CA GLY A 182 16.19 -9.33 0.46
C GLY A 182 16.41 -8.69 -0.91
N SER A 183 15.36 -8.68 -1.73
CA SER A 183 15.39 -8.07 -3.06
C SER A 183 13.98 -7.67 -3.54
N LEU A 184 13.93 -6.85 -4.59
CA LEU A 184 12.75 -6.71 -5.43
C LEU A 184 12.91 -7.60 -6.67
N LEU A 185 11.89 -8.34 -7.02
CA LEU A 185 11.85 -9.16 -8.24
C LEU A 185 10.99 -8.46 -9.29
N LEU A 186 11.44 -8.48 -10.54
CA LEU A 186 10.70 -8.03 -11.70
C LEU A 186 10.35 -9.26 -12.55
N ILE A 187 9.08 -9.57 -12.63
CA ILE A 187 8.53 -10.72 -13.35
C ILE A 187 7.79 -10.21 -14.58
N ASP A 188 8.04 -10.79 -15.74
CA ASP A 188 7.35 -10.38 -16.95
C ASP A 188 5.91 -10.95 -17.01
N ARG A 189 5.11 -10.47 -17.94
CA ARG A 189 3.70 -10.89 -18.14
C ARG A 189 3.53 -12.36 -18.53
N PHE A 190 4.64 -13.10 -18.78
CA PHE A 190 4.66 -14.53 -19.07
C PHE A 190 5.08 -15.37 -17.85
N GLY A 191 5.19 -14.72 -16.67
CA GLY A 191 5.57 -15.38 -15.44
C GLY A 191 7.06 -15.74 -15.36
N LYS A 192 7.93 -15.05 -16.10
CA LYS A 192 9.38 -15.26 -16.06
C LYS A 192 10.08 -14.16 -15.27
N LEU A 193 11.02 -14.53 -14.42
CA LEU A 193 11.90 -13.58 -13.75
C LEU A 193 12.73 -12.83 -14.80
N SER A 194 12.54 -11.53 -14.87
CA SER A 194 13.22 -10.63 -15.82
C SER A 194 14.45 -9.99 -15.18
N ASP A 195 14.32 -9.58 -13.91
CA ASP A 195 15.40 -8.95 -13.14
C ASP A 195 15.20 -9.13 -11.64
N SER A 196 16.28 -8.89 -10.88
CA SER A 196 16.26 -8.87 -9.41
C SER A 196 17.16 -7.75 -8.92
N LEU A 197 16.64 -6.93 -8.00
CA LEU A 197 17.35 -5.79 -7.42
C LEU A 197 17.54 -6.00 -5.93
N GLY A 198 18.75 -6.34 -5.50
CA GLY A 198 19.24 -6.21 -4.13
C GLY A 198 19.97 -4.90 -3.97
N LEU A 199 19.76 -4.17 -2.88
CA LEU A 199 20.40 -2.88 -2.66
C LEU A 199 20.63 -2.68 -1.15
N SER A 200 21.83 -3.04 -0.69
CA SER A 200 22.21 -2.94 0.71
C SER A 200 22.00 -1.54 1.29
N GLY A 201 21.45 -1.48 2.49
CA GLY A 201 21.06 -0.27 3.19
C GLY A 201 19.73 0.34 2.72
N PHE A 202 19.10 -0.22 1.67
CA PHE A 202 17.82 0.28 1.14
C PHE A 202 16.78 -0.83 0.93
N ILE A 203 17.21 -2.08 0.78
CA ILE A 203 16.33 -3.26 0.66
C ILE A 203 16.83 -4.30 1.68
N GLU A 204 16.28 -4.23 2.90
CA GLU A 204 16.73 -5.06 4.03
C GLU A 204 15.52 -5.75 4.67
N GLY A 205 15.20 -6.93 4.16
CA GLY A 205 13.98 -7.64 4.51
C GLY A 205 12.74 -6.88 4.03
N PRO A 206 12.56 -6.69 2.71
CA PRO A 206 11.44 -5.95 2.16
C PRO A 206 10.15 -6.71 2.46
N TRP A 207 9.32 -6.14 3.35
CA TRP A 207 8.07 -6.78 3.75
C TRP A 207 6.93 -6.40 2.85
N ASP A 208 6.66 -5.10 2.78
CA ASP A 208 5.65 -4.53 1.90
C ASP A 208 6.25 -3.39 1.08
N PHE A 209 5.55 -3.00 0.04
CA PHE A 209 5.82 -1.77 -0.67
C PHE A 209 4.54 -1.15 -1.23
N THR A 210 4.59 0.14 -1.47
CA THR A 210 3.58 0.85 -2.25
C THR A 210 4.23 1.54 -3.43
N VAL A 211 3.50 1.66 -4.55
CA VAL A 211 4.05 2.18 -5.80
C VAL A 211 3.28 3.38 -6.33
N GLN A 212 3.99 4.37 -6.86
CA GLN A 212 3.44 5.33 -7.78
C GLN A 212 3.92 4.97 -9.19
N ASP A 213 3.04 4.31 -9.95
CA ASP A 213 3.33 3.84 -11.30
C ASP A 213 3.00 4.92 -12.35
N LYS A 214 4.04 5.46 -13.01
CA LYS A 214 3.98 6.40 -14.12
C LYS A 214 4.45 5.75 -15.44
N GLY A 215 4.22 4.47 -15.62
CA GLY A 215 4.69 3.68 -16.76
C GLY A 215 6.12 3.23 -16.58
N TYR A 216 7.03 3.67 -17.46
CA TYR A 216 8.45 3.30 -17.34
C TYR A 216 9.15 3.86 -16.11
N PHE A 217 8.57 4.83 -15.44
CA PHE A 217 9.08 5.40 -14.20
C PHE A 217 8.18 5.00 -13.04
N VAL A 218 8.77 4.39 -12.04
CA VAL A 218 8.07 3.87 -10.87
C VAL A 218 8.75 4.38 -9.61
N LYS A 219 7.98 5.02 -8.73
CA LYS A 219 8.44 5.34 -7.39
C LYS A 219 7.96 4.25 -6.45
N VAL A 220 8.87 3.61 -5.74
CA VAL A 220 8.59 2.49 -4.83
C VAL A 220 9.00 2.89 -3.42
N PHE A 221 8.08 2.81 -2.47
CA PHE A 221 8.38 2.91 -1.04
C PHE A 221 8.38 1.49 -0.45
N ILE A 222 9.40 1.13 0.30
CA ILE A 222 9.64 -0.23 0.78
C ILE A 222 9.80 -0.21 2.29
N SER A 223 9.02 -1.01 3.00
CA SER A 223 9.23 -1.26 4.43
C SER A 223 10.29 -2.35 4.61
N ASN A 224 11.31 -2.03 5.40
CA ASN A 224 12.44 -2.91 5.69
C ASN A 224 12.33 -3.41 7.14
N VAL A 225 11.78 -4.62 7.33
CA VAL A 225 11.54 -5.16 8.68
C VAL A 225 12.82 -5.45 9.44
N LEU A 226 13.92 -5.77 8.75
CA LEU A 226 15.19 -6.11 9.39
C LEU A 226 15.98 -4.90 9.91
N THR A 227 15.62 -3.69 9.50
CA THR A 227 16.34 -2.46 9.88
C THR A 227 15.45 -1.38 10.48
N GLY A 228 14.14 -1.61 10.55
CA GLY A 228 13.18 -0.63 11.06
C GLY A 228 13.16 0.66 10.24
N THR A 229 13.34 0.55 8.92
CA THR A 229 13.40 1.71 8.01
C THR A 229 12.37 1.62 6.89
N VAL A 230 12.09 2.75 6.26
CA VAL A 230 11.37 2.80 4.99
C VAL A 230 12.21 3.51 3.95
N SER A 231 12.44 2.81 2.83
CA SER A 231 13.18 3.34 1.69
C SER A 231 12.25 3.86 0.62
N ARG A 232 12.75 4.83 -0.16
CA ARG A 232 12.19 5.20 -1.45
C ARG A 232 13.21 4.93 -2.55
N LEU A 233 12.77 4.25 -3.60
CA LEU A 233 13.51 4.07 -4.84
C LEU A 233 12.73 4.71 -5.99
N ASP A 234 13.35 5.61 -6.73
CA ASP A 234 12.85 6.08 -8.01
C ASP A 234 13.53 5.24 -9.09
N LEU A 235 12.73 4.42 -9.77
CA LEU A 235 13.21 3.43 -10.73
C LEU A 235 12.76 3.76 -12.15
N SER A 236 13.60 3.41 -13.13
CA SER A 236 13.16 3.23 -14.51
C SER A 236 13.14 1.75 -14.83
N ILE A 237 12.09 1.29 -15.51
CA ILE A 237 11.96 -0.10 -15.99
C ILE A 237 12.01 -0.07 -17.50
N ALA A 238 13.15 -0.45 -18.06
CA ALA A 238 13.38 -0.46 -19.50
C ALA A 238 13.98 -1.81 -19.93
N GLY A 239 13.43 -2.42 -20.98
CA GLY A 239 13.89 -3.72 -21.46
C GLY A 239 13.81 -4.84 -20.42
N GLY A 240 12.89 -4.74 -19.46
CA GLY A 240 12.76 -5.71 -18.37
C GLY A 240 13.87 -5.65 -17.32
N LYS A 241 14.52 -4.50 -17.17
CA LYS A 241 15.61 -4.25 -16.22
C LYS A 241 15.30 -3.07 -15.32
N PHE A 242 15.77 -3.16 -14.07
CA PHE A 242 15.77 -2.05 -13.14
C PHE A 242 16.94 -1.10 -13.43
N LEU A 243 16.62 0.20 -13.46
CA LEU A 243 17.62 1.26 -13.35
C LEU A 243 17.26 2.14 -12.17
N VAL A 244 18.09 2.18 -11.14
CA VAL A 244 17.91 3.03 -9.96
C VAL A 244 18.33 4.45 -10.32
N LEU A 245 17.36 5.38 -10.35
CA LEU A 245 17.58 6.79 -10.65
C LEU A 245 17.89 7.58 -9.37
N ARG A 246 17.14 7.31 -8.30
CA ARG A 246 17.32 7.91 -6.98
C ARG A 246 16.99 6.90 -5.91
N LYS A 247 17.57 7.10 -4.73
CA LYS A 247 17.28 6.31 -3.52
C LYS A 247 17.39 7.20 -2.29
N ALA A 248 16.55 6.96 -1.30
CA ALA A 248 16.57 7.63 0.00
C ALA A 248 15.98 6.76 1.09
N LEU A 249 16.42 6.92 2.32
CA LEU A 249 15.67 6.51 3.50
C LEU A 249 14.69 7.63 3.84
N VAL A 250 13.39 7.35 3.80
CA VAL A 250 12.33 8.35 4.03
C VAL A 250 11.74 8.27 5.42
N ALA A 251 11.94 7.14 6.11
CA ALA A 251 11.64 7.00 7.54
C ALA A 251 12.56 5.94 8.17
N SER A 252 12.73 6.02 9.51
CA SER A 252 13.63 5.13 10.26
C SER A 252 13.27 5.08 11.73
N GLY A 253 13.89 4.15 12.48
CA GLY A 253 13.75 4.04 13.92
C GLY A 253 12.47 3.35 14.37
N TYR A 254 11.76 2.66 13.48
CA TYR A 254 10.68 1.76 13.87
C TYR A 254 11.21 0.60 14.69
N ILE A 255 10.45 0.17 15.69
CA ILE A 255 10.79 -1.02 16.48
C ILE A 255 10.78 -2.22 15.55
N HIS A 256 11.89 -2.95 15.52
CA HIS A 256 12.04 -4.17 14.74
C HIS A 256 12.83 -5.21 15.53
N LYS A 257 12.44 -6.46 15.41
CA LYS A 257 13.10 -7.59 16.08
C LYS A 257 12.58 -8.92 15.53
N PRO A 258 13.40 -9.98 15.58
CA PRO A 258 12.90 -11.34 15.38
C PRO A 258 11.79 -11.69 16.36
N ASP A 259 10.81 -12.44 15.88
CA ASP A 259 9.66 -12.88 16.65
C ASP A 259 9.39 -14.37 16.35
N PRO A 260 9.27 -15.23 17.38
CA PRO A 260 9.13 -16.67 17.18
C PRO A 260 7.80 -17.09 16.56
N VAL A 261 6.79 -16.21 16.56
CA VAL A 261 5.46 -16.51 16.01
C VAL A 261 5.28 -15.89 14.63
N THR A 262 5.75 -14.65 14.46
CA THR A 262 5.52 -13.87 13.24
C THR A 262 6.77 -13.72 12.36
N PHE A 263 7.86 -14.42 12.70
CA PHE A 263 9.18 -14.36 12.07
C PHE A 263 9.91 -13.05 12.39
N GLU A 264 9.31 -11.91 12.07
CA GLU A 264 9.86 -10.57 12.30
C GLU A 264 8.73 -9.61 12.60
N VAL A 265 8.98 -8.64 13.48
CA VAL A 265 8.11 -7.47 13.68
C VAL A 265 8.86 -6.22 13.29
N GLY A 266 8.18 -5.26 12.66
CA GLY A 266 8.81 -4.03 12.16
C GLY A 266 7.81 -3.12 11.47
N PRO A 267 8.28 -2.16 10.65
CA PRO A 267 7.43 -1.46 9.70
C PRO A 267 6.96 -2.45 8.63
N THR A 268 5.67 -2.46 8.33
CA THR A 268 5.04 -3.47 7.48
C THR A 268 4.22 -2.84 6.37
N GLY A 269 2.90 -2.65 6.54
CA GLY A 269 2.04 -2.16 5.48
C GLY A 269 2.28 -0.69 5.11
N LEU A 270 2.25 -0.40 3.82
CA LEU A 270 2.49 0.93 3.27
C LEU A 270 1.36 1.39 2.35
N VAL A 271 0.97 2.66 2.47
CA VAL A 271 0.09 3.34 1.51
C VAL A 271 0.68 4.71 1.18
N TYR A 272 0.89 5.00 -0.09
CA TYR A 272 1.31 6.32 -0.54
C TYR A 272 0.16 7.09 -1.17
N ASN A 273 -0.24 8.19 -0.52
CA ASN A 273 -1.19 9.13 -1.07
C ASN A 273 -0.45 10.18 -1.91
N ALA A 274 -0.41 9.96 -3.22
CA ALA A 274 0.32 10.83 -4.15
C ALA A 274 -0.31 12.23 -4.31
N GLN A 275 -1.59 12.40 -3.98
CA GLN A 275 -2.28 13.70 -4.06
C GLN A 275 -1.80 14.64 -2.96
N HIS A 276 -1.54 14.12 -1.77
CA HIS A 276 -1.13 14.91 -0.61
C HIS A 276 0.36 14.74 -0.27
N ASP A 277 1.08 13.91 -1.03
CA ASP A 277 2.48 13.53 -0.79
C ASP A 277 2.72 12.99 0.63
N ILE A 278 1.83 12.10 1.09
CA ILE A 278 1.91 11.47 2.40
C ILE A 278 2.10 9.97 2.24
N LEU A 279 3.12 9.43 2.90
CA LEU A 279 3.28 7.99 3.05
C LEU A 279 2.75 7.58 4.43
N TYR A 280 1.77 6.69 4.43
CA TYR A 280 1.31 6.02 5.65
C TYR A 280 2.08 4.74 5.87
N VAL A 281 2.45 4.49 7.12
CA VAL A 281 3.25 3.32 7.54
C VAL A 281 2.56 2.67 8.72
N SER A 282 2.18 1.40 8.60
CA SER A 282 1.86 0.57 9.75
C SER A 282 3.13 -0.07 10.30
N SER A 283 3.26 -0.12 11.60
CA SER A 283 4.38 -0.78 12.28
C SER A 283 3.86 -1.80 13.27
N THR A 284 4.13 -3.08 12.98
CA THR A 284 3.80 -4.19 13.87
C THR A 284 4.59 -4.08 15.17
N GLY A 285 5.86 -3.68 15.07
CA GLY A 285 6.74 -3.55 16.23
C GLY A 285 6.34 -2.42 17.18
N ASP A 286 5.89 -1.29 16.65
CA ASP A 286 5.42 -0.14 17.46
C ASP A 286 3.95 -0.30 17.87
N ASN A 287 3.18 -1.11 17.17
CA ASN A 287 1.73 -1.21 17.25
C ASN A 287 1.04 0.14 17.00
N GLU A 288 1.50 0.85 15.99
CA GLU A 288 1.08 2.21 15.64
C GLU A 288 0.97 2.38 14.11
N VAL A 289 0.27 3.44 13.69
CA VAL A 289 0.23 3.89 12.31
C VAL A 289 0.77 5.31 12.25
N PHE A 290 1.65 5.55 11.28
CA PHE A 290 2.37 6.81 11.10
C PHE A 290 2.04 7.45 9.77
N ALA A 291 2.17 8.78 9.71
CA ALA A 291 2.17 9.57 8.47
C ALA A 291 3.54 10.23 8.29
N VAL A 292 4.14 10.03 7.12
CA VAL A 292 5.40 10.66 6.71
C VAL A 292 5.06 11.67 5.60
N PRO A 293 5.00 12.98 5.89
CA PRO A 293 4.73 14.00 4.87
C PRO A 293 5.92 14.20 3.95
N ASP A 294 5.65 14.75 2.76
CA ASP A 294 6.63 15.07 1.72
C ASP A 294 7.47 13.86 1.31
N ALA A 295 6.89 12.66 1.38
CA ALA A 295 7.62 11.41 1.21
C ALA A 295 8.15 11.22 -0.23
N GLY A 296 7.46 11.81 -1.20
CA GLY A 296 7.77 11.70 -2.62
C GLY A 296 9.09 12.31 -3.01
N ASP A 297 9.55 13.35 -2.32
CA ASP A 297 10.82 14.02 -2.61
C ASP A 297 11.80 14.06 -1.42
N ARG A 298 11.40 13.51 -0.28
CA ARG A 298 12.23 13.42 0.91
C ARG A 298 13.54 12.68 0.66
N THR A 299 14.63 13.21 1.18
CA THR A 299 15.98 12.62 1.03
C THR A 299 16.54 12.04 2.32
N THR A 300 15.93 12.38 3.47
CA THR A 300 16.29 11.91 4.80
C THR A 300 15.03 11.68 5.63
N PRO A 301 15.06 10.82 6.65
CA PRO A 301 13.93 10.65 7.58
C PRO A 301 13.51 11.98 8.25
N PRO A 302 12.26 12.07 8.76
CA PRO A 302 11.83 13.16 9.63
C PRO A 302 12.73 13.29 10.86
N PRO A 303 12.75 14.44 11.57
CA PRO A 303 13.59 14.63 12.76
C PRO A 303 13.39 13.57 13.87
N ASN A 304 12.18 13.02 14.00
CA ASN A 304 11.86 11.92 14.92
C ASN A 304 12.05 10.52 14.30
N GLY A 305 12.55 10.44 13.09
CA GLY A 305 12.72 9.21 12.31
C GLY A 305 11.44 8.67 11.69
N LYS A 306 10.39 8.42 12.49
CA LYS A 306 9.20 7.64 12.13
C LYS A 306 8.09 8.44 11.43
N GLY A 307 8.10 9.76 11.55
CA GLY A 307 6.98 10.62 11.13
C GLY A 307 5.99 10.87 12.27
N ILE A 308 4.75 11.20 11.92
CA ILE A 308 3.70 11.61 12.87
C ILE A 308 2.84 10.40 13.18
N VAL A 309 2.65 10.08 14.48
CA VAL A 309 1.70 9.04 14.89
C VAL A 309 0.29 9.54 14.60
N ILE A 310 -0.42 8.85 13.72
CA ILE A 310 -1.82 9.16 13.40
C ILE A 310 -2.78 8.23 14.13
N TYR A 311 -2.30 7.07 14.56
CA TYR A 311 -3.06 6.15 15.37
C TYR A 311 -2.18 5.28 16.27
N ALA A 312 -2.57 5.19 17.55
CA ALA A 312 -1.99 4.32 18.57
C ALA A 312 -3.11 3.93 19.54
N ASP A 313 -3.42 2.63 19.63
CA ASP A 313 -4.51 2.14 20.49
C ASP A 313 -4.32 0.63 20.74
N ASN A 314 -3.95 0.27 21.93
CA ASN A 314 -3.75 -1.14 22.32
C ASN A 314 -5.07 -1.93 22.55
N VAL A 315 -6.22 -1.27 22.45
CA VAL A 315 -7.54 -1.93 22.55
C VAL A 315 -8.00 -2.47 21.20
N HIS A 316 -7.68 -1.78 20.13
CA HIS A 316 -8.15 -2.09 18.78
C HIS A 316 -7.03 -2.49 17.82
N LEU A 317 -5.81 -2.03 18.05
CA LEU A 317 -4.65 -2.33 17.23
C LEU A 317 -3.78 -3.37 17.94
N HIS A 318 -3.58 -4.51 17.28
CA HIS A 318 -2.81 -5.64 17.81
C HIS A 318 -1.82 -6.11 16.74
N GLY A 319 -0.68 -5.41 16.65
CA GLY A 319 0.32 -5.64 15.63
C GLY A 319 -0.16 -5.20 14.24
N ALA A 320 -0.22 -3.90 14.00
CA ALA A 320 -0.59 -3.32 12.71
C ALA A 320 0.27 -3.91 11.58
N LEU A 321 -0.33 -4.65 10.64
CA LEU A 321 0.41 -5.45 9.67
C LEU A 321 0.27 -4.93 8.24
N ALA A 322 -0.87 -5.10 7.62
CA ALA A 322 -1.10 -4.67 6.25
C ALA A 322 -2.01 -3.44 6.21
N MET A 323 -1.88 -2.63 5.17
CA MET A 323 -2.66 -1.41 5.03
C MET A 323 -3.12 -1.20 3.58
N ALA A 324 -4.34 -0.67 3.42
CA ALA A 324 -4.87 -0.23 2.15
C ALA A 324 -5.66 1.07 2.33
N GLN A 325 -5.77 1.87 1.27
CA GLN A 325 -6.63 3.04 1.26
C GLN A 325 -7.94 2.73 0.56
N ALA A 326 -9.05 2.97 1.24
CA ALA A 326 -10.38 2.84 0.66
C ALA A 326 -10.69 4.01 -0.29
N PRO A 327 -11.64 3.86 -1.23
CA PRO A 327 -12.00 4.93 -2.18
C PRO A 327 -12.46 6.25 -1.54
N ASN A 328 -12.98 6.20 -0.31
CA ASN A 328 -13.36 7.37 0.47
C ASN A 328 -12.19 8.02 1.25
N GLY A 329 -10.95 7.57 1.01
CA GLY A 329 -9.73 8.08 1.64
C GLY A 329 -9.40 7.46 2.99
N HIS A 330 -10.23 6.60 3.55
CA HIS A 330 -9.95 5.94 4.83
C HIS A 330 -8.85 4.89 4.69
N LEU A 331 -8.06 4.73 5.75
CA LEU A 331 -7.09 3.65 5.83
C LEU A 331 -7.73 2.40 6.46
N LEU A 332 -7.55 1.28 5.82
CA LEU A 332 -7.88 -0.05 6.33
C LEU A 332 -6.58 -0.68 6.84
N VAL A 333 -6.57 -1.11 8.08
CA VAL A 333 -5.39 -1.72 8.71
C VAL A 333 -5.74 -3.09 9.23
N SER A 334 -4.96 -4.10 8.87
CA SER A 334 -5.10 -5.44 9.44
C SER A 334 -4.26 -5.58 10.71
N ASN A 335 -4.76 -6.34 11.66
CA ASN A 335 -3.97 -6.81 12.80
C ASN A 335 -3.24 -8.11 12.47
N SER A 336 -2.05 -8.29 13.04
CA SER A 336 -1.28 -9.52 12.89
C SER A 336 -1.97 -10.71 13.58
N ASP A 337 -2.11 -11.83 12.89
CA ASP A 337 -2.67 -13.05 13.45
C ASP A 337 -1.81 -13.62 14.60
N GLY A 338 -0.49 -13.46 14.52
CA GLY A 338 0.44 -13.99 15.50
C GLY A 338 0.47 -13.24 16.82
N ILE A 339 0.11 -11.95 16.81
CA ILE A 339 0.13 -11.07 17.99
C ILE A 339 -1.30 -10.83 18.50
N ASN A 340 -2.29 -10.95 17.63
CA ASN A 340 -3.69 -10.71 17.94
C ASN A 340 -4.36 -11.97 18.51
N ALA A 341 -4.57 -12.00 19.81
CA ALA A 341 -5.25 -13.10 20.51
C ALA A 341 -6.75 -13.19 20.17
N ASP A 342 -7.37 -12.12 19.68
CA ASP A 342 -8.78 -12.07 19.31
C ASP A 342 -8.95 -12.02 17.78
N PRO A 343 -9.31 -13.13 17.12
CA PRO A 343 -9.48 -13.18 15.67
C PRO A 343 -10.63 -12.30 15.15
N SER A 344 -11.58 -11.88 15.99
CA SER A 344 -12.65 -10.94 15.61
C SER A 344 -12.14 -9.52 15.37
N GLN A 345 -10.89 -9.23 15.78
CA GLN A 345 -10.28 -7.90 15.71
C GLN A 345 -9.21 -7.77 14.64
N ARG A 346 -9.27 -8.59 13.59
CA ARG A 346 -8.22 -8.64 12.55
C ARG A 346 -8.09 -7.38 11.71
N ASN A 347 -9.20 -6.68 11.46
CA ASN A 347 -9.21 -5.50 10.58
C ASN A 347 -9.74 -4.26 11.28
N ARG A 348 -9.12 -3.13 11.03
CA ARG A 348 -9.51 -1.82 11.56
C ARG A 348 -9.54 -0.77 10.45
N ARG A 349 -10.50 0.14 10.55
CA ARG A 349 -10.63 1.31 9.69
C ARG A 349 -10.15 2.54 10.45
N ILE A 350 -9.25 3.31 9.83
CA ILE A 350 -8.72 4.56 10.35
C ILE A 350 -9.18 5.68 9.41
N HIS A 351 -9.72 6.74 9.99
CA HIS A 351 -10.16 7.91 9.24
C HIS A 351 -8.96 8.81 8.94
N ASP A 352 -8.68 9.08 7.66
CA ASP A 352 -7.72 10.10 7.24
C ASP A 352 -8.46 11.44 7.07
N GLN A 353 -8.25 12.36 8.00
CA GLN A 353 -8.85 13.71 7.99
C GLN A 353 -7.84 14.80 7.60
N GLY A 354 -6.76 14.47 6.88
CA GLY A 354 -5.70 15.44 6.57
C GLY A 354 -4.95 15.92 7.83
N PRO A 355 -4.34 17.14 7.84
CA PRO A 355 -3.47 17.56 8.95
C PRO A 355 -4.17 17.79 10.30
N VAL A 356 -5.47 17.63 10.40
CA VAL A 356 -6.23 17.71 11.66
C VAL A 356 -6.64 16.30 12.07
N TYR A 357 -5.80 15.67 12.85
CA TYR A 357 -5.98 14.31 13.35
C TYR A 357 -7.10 14.24 14.38
N ARG A 358 -8.28 13.74 14.01
CA ARG A 358 -9.33 13.33 14.96
C ARG A 358 -9.46 11.82 14.95
N ARG A 359 -9.38 11.24 16.15
CA ARG A 359 -9.58 9.80 16.39
C ARG A 359 -11.04 9.44 16.17
N ALA A 360 -11.34 8.63 15.19
CA ALA A 360 -12.64 7.96 15.08
C ALA A 360 -12.43 6.51 14.63
N PHE A 361 -12.86 5.60 15.47
CA PHE A 361 -12.78 4.15 15.21
C PHE A 361 -14.15 3.55 15.22
N ARG A 362 -14.42 2.66 14.26
CA ARG A 362 -15.53 1.74 14.35
C ARG A 362 -15.06 0.31 14.12
N ARG A 363 -15.60 -0.60 14.90
CA ARG A 363 -15.38 -2.03 14.81
C ARG A 363 -16.03 -2.56 13.55
N CYS A 364 -15.28 -3.27 12.72
CA CYS A 364 -15.82 -4.02 11.60
C CYS A 364 -15.80 -5.50 11.98
N ASP A 365 -16.99 -6.08 12.15
CA ASP A 365 -17.16 -7.46 12.63
C ASP A 365 -16.91 -8.53 11.56
N ALA A 366 -16.60 -8.14 10.31
CA ALA A 366 -16.27 -9.04 9.21
C ALA A 366 -14.78 -8.96 8.85
N GLY A 367 -14.08 -10.07 9.03
CA GLY A 367 -12.66 -10.17 8.79
C GLY A 367 -12.31 -10.28 7.31
N TRP A 368 -11.87 -9.18 6.68
CA TRP A 368 -11.31 -9.21 5.32
C TRP A 368 -10.28 -8.11 5.15
N SER A 369 -9.11 -8.45 4.62
CA SER A 369 -8.20 -7.46 4.07
C SER A 369 -8.53 -7.30 2.58
N ILE A 370 -9.00 -6.14 2.17
CA ILE A 370 -9.10 -5.77 0.75
C ILE A 370 -7.90 -4.89 0.46
N ARG A 371 -7.07 -5.31 -0.47
CA ARG A 371 -6.03 -4.49 -1.07
C ARG A 371 -6.50 -4.11 -2.47
N ALA A 372 -6.76 -2.86 -2.70
CA ALA A 372 -7.04 -2.30 -4.02
C ALA A 372 -5.83 -1.53 -4.53
#